data_9413b4dc4dfb8fa82b62206a71d53190
#
_entry.id   9413b4dc4dfb8fa82b62206a71d53190
#
_cell.length_a   1.000
_cell.length_b   1.000
_cell.length_c   1.000
_cell.angle_alpha   90.00
_cell.angle_beta   90.00
_cell.angle_gamma   90.00
#
_symmetry.space_group_name_H-M   'P 1'
#
loop_
_entity.id
_entity.type
_entity.pdbx_description
1 polymer ?
#
loop_
_entity_poly.entity_id
_entity_poly.type
_entity_poly.pdbx_seq_one_letter_code
_entity_poly.pdbx_strand_id
1 'polypeptide(L)'
;MIVGIVGCGAIANIITGYVLEEDSNIQLRFFYDRDLEKAENLASMADGIAVLKVEDMLDKVDLIIEAASPEAVAEIVPDILKAGKDVLIMSVGALMDKGLRSKIEDLATKNNANVYIPSGAIVGLDGIKAASIGEITSVKLVTRKPPRSLGISTDEKKLLYKGNASEAVKKFPLNINVAATLSIACNMDVEVEIIVDPQVDRNVHEITVKGDFG
;
A
#
# COMPACT_ATOMS: atom_id res chain seq x y z
N MET A 1 -8.70 -16.29 -11.84
CA MET A 1 -7.46 -15.92 -11.13
C MET A 1 -7.63 -16.28 -9.66
N ILE A 2 -6.76 -17.11 -9.11
CA ILE A 2 -6.77 -17.49 -7.69
C ILE A 2 -5.87 -16.55 -6.91
N VAL A 3 -6.42 -15.95 -5.86
CA VAL A 3 -5.73 -14.90 -5.08
C VAL A 3 -5.59 -15.32 -3.63
N GLY A 4 -4.39 -15.11 -3.07
CA GLY A 4 -4.10 -15.18 -1.64
C GLY A 4 -4.07 -13.80 -1.01
N ILE A 5 -4.47 -13.68 0.25
CA ILE A 5 -4.37 -12.45 1.03
C ILE A 5 -3.44 -12.67 2.23
N VAL A 6 -2.49 -11.76 2.40
CA VAL A 6 -1.61 -11.65 3.56
C VAL A 6 -1.98 -10.40 4.34
N GLY A 7 -2.41 -10.60 5.59
CA GLY A 7 -2.96 -9.55 6.45
C GLY A 7 -4.47 -9.44 6.30
N CYS A 8 -5.22 -9.93 7.29
CA CYS A 8 -6.68 -10.00 7.31
C CYS A 8 -7.32 -8.86 8.13
N GLY A 9 -6.74 -7.65 8.00
CA GLY A 9 -7.22 -6.43 8.66
C GLY A 9 -8.33 -5.70 7.89
N ALA A 10 -8.53 -4.41 8.21
CA ALA A 10 -9.62 -3.61 7.64
C ALA A 10 -9.59 -3.51 6.11
N ILE A 11 -8.40 -3.37 5.50
CA ILE A 11 -8.25 -3.27 4.03
C ILE A 11 -8.63 -4.60 3.37
N ALA A 12 -8.15 -5.72 3.91
CA ALA A 12 -8.48 -7.04 3.39
C ALA A 12 -9.98 -7.34 3.47
N ASN A 13 -10.64 -6.92 4.56
CA ASN A 13 -12.10 -7.03 4.69
C ASN A 13 -12.86 -6.24 3.61
N ILE A 14 -12.42 -5.00 3.31
CA ILE A 14 -13.02 -4.18 2.26
C ILE A 14 -12.82 -4.84 0.89
N ILE A 15 -11.61 -5.31 0.60
CA ILE A 15 -11.29 -5.98 -0.68
C ILE A 15 -12.15 -7.24 -0.81
N THR A 16 -12.22 -8.06 0.24
CA THR A 16 -13.01 -9.30 0.23
C THR A 16 -14.49 -9.01 0.01
N GLY A 17 -15.07 -8.06 0.76
CA GLY A 17 -16.47 -7.67 0.58
C GLY A 17 -16.77 -7.23 -0.85
N TYR A 18 -15.92 -6.37 -1.42
CA TYR A 18 -16.10 -5.88 -2.79
C TYR A 18 -16.01 -7.00 -3.84
N VAL A 19 -15.02 -7.89 -3.72
CA VAL A 19 -14.84 -9.00 -4.68
C VAL A 19 -16.00 -9.98 -4.62
N LEU A 20 -16.62 -10.17 -3.44
CA LEU A 20 -17.78 -11.05 -3.28
C LEU A 20 -19.08 -10.45 -3.81
N GLU A 21 -19.20 -9.13 -3.84
CA GLU A 21 -20.36 -8.42 -4.39
C GLU A 21 -20.31 -8.31 -5.92
N GLU A 22 -19.12 -8.34 -6.52
CA GLU A 22 -18.92 -8.20 -7.95
C GLU A 22 -18.87 -9.55 -8.66
N ASP A 23 -19.48 -9.66 -9.84
CA ASP A 23 -19.35 -10.82 -10.74
C ASP A 23 -17.98 -10.79 -11.41
N SER A 24 -16.94 -11.17 -10.65
CA SER A 24 -15.55 -11.11 -11.08
C SER A 24 -14.96 -12.52 -11.25
N ASN A 25 -13.98 -12.64 -12.16
CA ASN A 25 -13.20 -13.87 -12.32
C ASN A 25 -12.10 -14.03 -11.25
N ILE A 26 -12.18 -13.28 -10.14
CA ILE A 26 -11.25 -13.31 -9.02
C ILE A 26 -11.81 -14.24 -7.95
N GLN A 27 -11.00 -15.21 -7.52
CA GLN A 27 -11.32 -16.11 -6.43
C GLN A 27 -10.35 -15.85 -5.28
N LEU A 28 -10.83 -15.25 -4.21
CA LEU A 28 -10.09 -15.09 -2.96
C LEU A 28 -10.11 -16.43 -2.24
N ARG A 29 -9.01 -17.18 -2.31
CA ARG A 29 -9.02 -18.58 -1.88
C ARG A 29 -8.20 -18.85 -0.64
N PHE A 30 -7.11 -18.12 -0.41
CA PHE A 30 -6.19 -18.35 0.71
C PHE A 30 -6.00 -17.10 1.52
N PHE A 31 -5.99 -17.24 2.85
CA PHE A 31 -5.89 -16.13 3.79
C PHE A 31 -4.85 -16.45 4.85
N TYR A 32 -3.95 -15.52 5.08
CA TYR A 32 -2.92 -15.60 6.10
C TYR A 32 -2.92 -14.32 6.96
N ASP A 33 -2.90 -14.50 8.25
CA ASP A 33 -2.61 -13.45 9.23
C ASP A 33 -1.82 -14.08 10.39
N ARG A 34 -1.02 -13.28 11.11
CA ARG A 34 -0.36 -13.72 12.35
C ARG A 34 -1.39 -14.09 13.43
N ASP A 35 -2.54 -13.42 13.39
CA ASP A 35 -3.72 -13.74 14.19
C ASP A 35 -4.61 -14.68 13.35
N LEU A 36 -4.53 -15.98 13.65
CA LEU A 36 -5.23 -17.00 12.90
C LEU A 36 -6.75 -16.78 12.88
N GLU A 37 -7.34 -16.26 13.96
CA GLU A 37 -8.76 -15.99 14.05
C GLU A 37 -9.22 -14.99 12.98
N LYS A 38 -8.41 -13.96 12.69
CA LYS A 38 -8.70 -13.01 11.60
C LYS A 38 -8.66 -13.67 10.23
N ALA A 39 -7.69 -14.57 10.00
CA ALA A 39 -7.58 -15.30 8.75
C ALA A 39 -8.78 -16.26 8.56
N GLU A 40 -9.18 -16.98 9.61
CA GLU A 40 -10.34 -17.89 9.61
C GLU A 40 -11.65 -17.14 9.36
N ASN A 41 -11.85 -15.98 10.02
CA ASN A 41 -13.03 -15.15 9.85
C ASN A 41 -13.16 -14.69 8.38
N LEU A 42 -12.07 -14.18 7.79
CA LEU A 42 -12.10 -13.68 6.42
C LEU A 42 -12.22 -14.83 5.40
N ALA A 43 -11.55 -15.95 5.64
CA ALA A 43 -11.67 -17.17 4.84
C ALA A 43 -13.11 -17.70 4.83
N SER A 44 -13.77 -17.73 5.99
CA SER A 44 -15.17 -18.16 6.10
C SER A 44 -16.13 -17.27 5.27
N MET A 45 -15.87 -15.95 5.19
CA MET A 45 -16.67 -15.05 4.36
C MET A 45 -16.56 -15.37 2.86
N ALA A 46 -15.38 -15.79 2.41
CA ALA A 46 -15.06 -16.01 0.99
C ALA A 46 -15.11 -17.48 0.55
N ASP A 47 -15.62 -18.39 1.38
CA ASP A 47 -15.50 -19.85 1.17
C ASP A 47 -14.06 -20.26 0.85
N GLY A 48 -13.11 -19.64 1.56
CA GLY A 48 -11.68 -19.80 1.40
C GLY A 48 -11.05 -20.69 2.47
N ILE A 49 -9.73 -20.64 2.53
CA ILE A 49 -8.90 -21.45 3.44
C ILE A 49 -7.96 -20.53 4.19
N ALA A 50 -8.02 -20.54 5.53
CA ALA A 50 -6.99 -19.94 6.35
C ALA A 50 -5.76 -20.86 6.36
N VAL A 51 -4.58 -20.30 6.11
CA VAL A 51 -3.30 -21.02 6.12
C VAL A 51 -2.44 -20.58 7.30
N LEU A 52 -1.64 -21.48 7.83
CA LEU A 52 -0.76 -21.22 8.97
C LEU A 52 0.55 -20.53 8.55
N LYS A 53 0.94 -20.70 7.28
CA LYS A 53 2.15 -20.11 6.70
C LYS A 53 1.85 -19.65 5.27
N VAL A 54 2.55 -18.60 4.84
CA VAL A 54 2.40 -18.09 3.47
C VAL A 54 2.83 -19.12 2.44
N GLU A 55 3.84 -19.94 2.76
CA GLU A 55 4.35 -21.00 1.88
C GLU A 55 3.28 -22.03 1.51
N ASP A 56 2.28 -22.25 2.38
CA ASP A 56 1.22 -23.24 2.17
C ASP A 56 0.27 -22.87 1.00
N MET A 57 0.32 -21.61 0.53
CA MET A 57 -0.50 -21.15 -0.60
C MET A 57 0.30 -20.81 -1.86
N LEU A 58 1.64 -20.71 -1.81
CA LEU A 58 2.43 -20.19 -2.92
C LEU A 58 2.25 -20.98 -4.23
N ASP A 59 2.13 -22.29 -4.16
CA ASP A 59 1.95 -23.16 -5.34
C ASP A 59 0.51 -23.15 -5.90
N LYS A 60 -0.45 -22.56 -5.17
CA LYS A 60 -1.90 -22.62 -5.42
C LYS A 60 -2.51 -21.31 -5.87
N VAL A 61 -1.76 -20.22 -5.85
CA VAL A 61 -2.24 -18.88 -6.18
C VAL A 61 -1.57 -18.33 -7.43
N ASP A 62 -2.24 -17.40 -8.10
CA ASP A 62 -1.71 -16.62 -9.21
C ASP A 62 -1.13 -15.30 -8.71
N LEU A 63 -1.78 -14.69 -7.71
CA LEU A 63 -1.44 -13.38 -7.15
C LEU A 63 -1.59 -13.42 -5.63
N ILE A 64 -0.73 -12.72 -4.92
CA ILE A 64 -0.87 -12.45 -3.49
C ILE A 64 -1.08 -10.96 -3.27
N ILE A 65 -2.10 -10.59 -2.47
CA ILE A 65 -2.32 -9.24 -2.00
C ILE A 65 -1.72 -9.12 -0.59
N GLU A 66 -0.71 -8.30 -0.44
CA GLU A 66 -0.16 -7.91 0.86
C GLU A 66 -0.95 -6.71 1.40
N ALA A 67 -1.64 -6.86 2.52
CA ALA A 67 -2.44 -5.86 3.20
C ALA A 67 -2.19 -5.86 4.73
N ALA A 68 -0.98 -6.20 5.16
CA ALA A 68 -0.60 -6.37 6.55
C ALA A 68 0.17 -5.15 7.11
N SER A 69 1.46 -5.05 6.79
CA SER A 69 2.34 -4.00 7.31
C SER A 69 3.64 -3.87 6.51
N PRO A 70 4.38 -2.74 6.67
CA PRO A 70 5.70 -2.59 6.06
C PRO A 70 6.69 -3.70 6.46
N GLU A 71 6.62 -4.20 7.68
CA GLU A 71 7.44 -5.31 8.16
C GLU A 71 7.12 -6.60 7.43
N ALA A 72 5.82 -6.88 7.19
CA ALA A 72 5.38 -8.05 6.42
C ALA A 72 5.88 -8.01 4.97
N VAL A 73 5.94 -6.83 4.34
CA VAL A 73 6.54 -6.68 3.01
C VAL A 73 7.99 -7.16 3.02
N ALA A 74 8.79 -6.71 3.99
CA ALA A 74 10.21 -7.07 4.07
C ALA A 74 10.43 -8.56 4.35
N GLU A 75 9.56 -9.18 5.15
CA GLU A 75 9.66 -10.59 5.56
C GLU A 75 9.14 -11.54 4.47
N ILE A 76 7.99 -11.24 3.84
CA ILE A 76 7.21 -12.21 3.08
C ILE A 76 7.34 -12.00 1.57
N VAL A 77 7.34 -10.75 1.08
CA VAL A 77 7.35 -10.48 -0.36
C VAL A 77 8.56 -11.09 -1.10
N PRO A 78 9.79 -11.09 -0.53
CA PRO A 78 10.89 -11.77 -1.18
C PRO A 78 10.65 -13.25 -1.46
N ASP A 79 9.96 -13.97 -0.59
CA ASP A 79 9.71 -15.41 -0.76
C ASP A 79 8.56 -15.67 -1.74
N ILE A 80 7.55 -14.81 -1.79
CA ILE A 80 6.52 -14.80 -2.83
C ILE A 80 7.16 -14.69 -4.22
N LEU A 81 8.05 -13.71 -4.39
CA LEU A 81 8.73 -13.46 -5.66
C LEU A 81 9.71 -14.57 -6.05
N LYS A 82 10.41 -15.19 -5.09
CA LYS A 82 11.25 -16.37 -5.33
C LYS A 82 10.44 -17.57 -5.84
N ALA A 83 9.18 -17.70 -5.41
CA ALA A 83 8.25 -18.71 -5.89
C ALA A 83 7.67 -18.37 -7.28
N GLY A 84 8.07 -17.25 -7.89
CA GLY A 84 7.57 -16.80 -9.20
C GLY A 84 6.11 -16.36 -9.17
N LYS A 85 5.63 -15.86 -8.02
CA LYS A 85 4.26 -15.38 -7.88
C LYS A 85 4.17 -13.88 -7.90
N ASP A 86 3.11 -13.39 -8.54
CA ASP A 86 2.80 -11.98 -8.58
C ASP A 86 2.37 -11.47 -7.19
N VAL A 87 2.70 -10.22 -6.89
CA VAL A 87 2.32 -9.60 -5.62
C VAL A 87 1.79 -8.19 -5.82
N LEU A 88 0.68 -7.86 -5.14
CA LEU A 88 0.16 -6.51 -4.99
C LEU A 88 0.46 -6.03 -3.58
N ILE A 89 1.23 -4.94 -3.45
CA ILE A 89 1.69 -4.41 -2.17
C ILE A 89 0.85 -3.21 -1.77
N MET A 90 0.06 -3.34 -0.68
CA MET A 90 -0.70 -2.22 -0.11
C MET A 90 0.15 -1.40 0.87
N SER A 91 1.12 -2.02 1.54
CA SER A 91 2.02 -1.36 2.50
C SER A 91 3.20 -0.70 1.79
N VAL A 92 2.89 0.20 0.85
CA VAL A 92 3.85 0.84 -0.09
C VAL A 92 4.97 1.59 0.63
N GLY A 93 4.72 2.05 1.87
CA GLY A 93 5.73 2.70 2.70
C GLY A 93 7.02 1.88 2.87
N ALA A 94 6.93 0.56 2.87
CA ALA A 94 8.10 -0.33 2.93
C ALA A 94 9.08 -0.11 1.78
N LEU A 95 8.58 0.24 0.59
CA LEU A 95 9.39 0.42 -0.62
C LEU A 95 10.16 1.75 -0.65
N MET A 96 10.01 2.59 0.36
CA MET A 96 10.89 3.76 0.58
C MET A 96 12.28 3.34 1.07
N ASP A 97 12.44 2.13 1.62
CA ASP A 97 13.75 1.50 1.80
C ASP A 97 14.30 1.08 0.43
N LYS A 98 15.33 1.78 -0.01
CA LYS A 98 15.96 1.55 -1.34
C LYS A 98 16.57 0.16 -1.45
N GLY A 99 17.11 -0.39 -0.36
CA GLY A 99 17.71 -1.73 -0.35
C GLY A 99 16.63 -2.81 -0.52
N LEU A 100 15.53 -2.70 0.22
CA LEU A 100 14.39 -3.61 0.07
C LEU A 100 13.77 -3.50 -1.32
N ARG A 101 13.56 -2.27 -1.82
CA ARG A 101 13.00 -2.05 -3.16
C ARG A 101 13.86 -2.68 -4.24
N SER A 102 15.17 -2.43 -4.25
CA SER A 102 16.10 -3.05 -5.23
C SER A 102 16.05 -4.58 -5.16
N LYS A 103 16.04 -5.15 -3.95
CA LYS A 103 15.93 -6.61 -3.76
C LYS A 103 14.63 -7.17 -4.34
N ILE A 104 13.50 -6.46 -4.16
CA ILE A 104 12.20 -6.85 -4.70
C ILE A 104 12.21 -6.78 -6.24
N GLU A 105 12.73 -5.70 -6.83
CA GLU A 105 12.86 -5.51 -8.27
C GLU A 105 13.74 -6.61 -8.91
N ASP A 106 14.88 -6.93 -8.30
CA ASP A 106 15.78 -8.00 -8.74
C ASP A 106 15.11 -9.39 -8.68
N LEU A 107 14.41 -9.68 -7.58
CA LEU A 107 13.71 -10.97 -7.42
C LEU A 107 12.55 -11.11 -8.41
N ALA A 108 11.77 -10.06 -8.62
CA ALA A 108 10.68 -10.02 -9.58
C ALA A 108 11.19 -10.31 -10.99
N THR A 109 12.25 -9.60 -11.42
CA THR A 109 12.88 -9.79 -12.73
C THR A 109 13.43 -11.20 -12.89
N LYS A 110 14.18 -11.69 -11.89
CA LYS A 110 14.84 -13.02 -11.94
C LYS A 110 13.83 -14.17 -12.04
N ASN A 111 12.68 -14.04 -11.42
CA ASN A 111 11.68 -15.11 -11.32
C ASN A 111 10.46 -14.88 -12.22
N ASN A 112 10.52 -13.87 -13.13
CA ASN A 112 9.44 -13.51 -14.05
C ASN A 112 8.10 -13.29 -13.33
N ALA A 113 8.16 -12.59 -12.19
CA ALA A 113 7.00 -12.21 -11.38
C ALA A 113 6.76 -10.71 -11.47
N ASN A 114 5.53 -10.27 -11.24
CA ASN A 114 5.15 -8.87 -11.26
C ASN A 114 4.91 -8.33 -9.85
N VAL A 115 5.27 -7.07 -9.65
CA VAL A 115 4.96 -6.31 -8.44
C VAL A 115 4.01 -5.18 -8.80
N TYR A 116 2.82 -5.22 -8.21
CA TYR A 116 1.80 -4.21 -8.41
C TYR A 116 1.74 -3.27 -7.21
N ILE A 117 1.73 -1.98 -7.49
CA ILE A 117 1.54 -0.92 -6.49
C ILE A 117 0.26 -0.17 -6.86
N PRO A 118 -0.80 -0.25 -6.03
CA PRO A 118 -2.04 0.43 -6.33
C PRO A 118 -1.90 1.95 -6.14
N SER A 119 -2.71 2.72 -6.88
CA SER A 119 -2.78 4.18 -6.69
C SER A 119 -3.33 4.56 -5.30
N GLY A 120 -4.08 3.64 -4.67
CA GLY A 120 -4.68 3.86 -3.36
C GLY A 120 -5.60 5.08 -3.36
N ALA A 121 -5.35 6.01 -2.46
CA ALA A 121 -6.13 7.24 -2.33
C ALA A 121 -5.71 8.35 -3.31
N ILE A 122 -4.84 8.07 -4.29
CA ILE A 122 -4.35 9.07 -5.25
C ILE A 122 -5.23 9.03 -6.50
N VAL A 123 -5.97 10.09 -6.73
CA VAL A 123 -6.69 10.32 -7.99
C VAL A 123 -5.74 11.00 -8.98
N GLY A 124 -5.70 10.53 -10.24
CA GLY A 124 -4.87 11.11 -11.30
C GLY A 124 -3.39 10.71 -11.26
N LEU A 125 -3.05 9.58 -10.62
CA LEU A 125 -1.67 9.06 -10.61
C LEU A 125 -1.16 8.75 -12.03
N ASP A 126 -2.03 8.35 -12.93
CA ASP A 126 -1.77 8.16 -14.37
C ASP A 126 -1.33 9.47 -15.04
N GLY A 127 -2.01 10.59 -14.74
CA GLY A 127 -1.63 11.92 -15.21
C GLY A 127 -0.25 12.35 -14.70
N ILE A 128 0.05 12.09 -13.41
CA ILE A 128 1.36 12.36 -12.83
C ILE A 128 2.46 11.52 -13.51
N LYS A 129 2.19 10.24 -13.76
CA LYS A 129 3.11 9.35 -14.49
C LYS A 129 3.33 9.82 -15.93
N ALA A 130 2.29 10.29 -16.61
CA ALA A 130 2.42 10.87 -17.95
C ALA A 130 3.26 12.15 -17.93
N ALA A 131 3.05 13.03 -16.96
CA ALA A 131 3.85 14.23 -16.77
C ALA A 131 5.32 13.95 -16.46
N SER A 132 5.65 12.78 -15.89
CA SER A 132 7.03 12.34 -15.61
C SER A 132 7.83 12.02 -16.89
N ILE A 133 7.23 12.04 -18.07
CA ILE A 133 7.93 11.97 -19.36
C ILE A 133 8.65 13.30 -19.63
N GLY A 134 8.08 14.43 -19.17
CA GLY A 134 8.74 15.73 -19.10
C GLY A 134 9.52 15.88 -17.78
N GLU A 135 9.93 17.10 -17.48
CA GLU A 135 10.63 17.41 -16.24
C GLU A 135 9.65 17.80 -15.12
N ILE A 136 9.52 16.96 -14.10
CA ILE A 136 8.85 17.32 -12.85
C ILE A 136 9.86 18.04 -11.95
N THR A 137 9.60 19.31 -11.61
CA THR A 137 10.47 20.13 -10.77
C THR A 137 10.11 20.03 -9.28
N SER A 138 8.84 19.81 -8.93
CA SER A 138 8.42 19.60 -7.55
C SER A 138 7.12 18.82 -7.45
N VAL A 139 7.04 17.99 -6.40
CA VAL A 139 5.81 17.32 -5.97
C VAL A 139 5.62 17.57 -4.48
N LYS A 140 4.44 18.05 -4.12
CA LYS A 140 4.06 18.31 -2.74
C LYS A 140 2.75 17.60 -2.41
N LEU A 141 2.73 16.92 -1.26
CA LEU A 141 1.54 16.32 -0.66
C LEU A 141 1.21 17.04 0.65
N VAL A 142 0.01 17.57 0.74
CA VAL A 142 -0.55 18.04 2.01
C VAL A 142 -1.66 17.08 2.43
N THR A 143 -1.48 16.41 3.57
CA THR A 143 -2.48 15.51 4.12
C THR A 143 -3.11 16.13 5.36
N ARG A 144 -4.43 16.35 5.33
CA ARG A 144 -5.22 16.73 6.49
C ARG A 144 -5.94 15.49 7.03
N LYS A 145 -5.84 15.29 8.35
CA LYS A 145 -6.42 14.12 9.03
C LYS A 145 -7.26 14.54 10.22
N PRO A 146 -8.42 13.90 10.43
CA PRO A 146 -9.18 14.12 11.66
C PRO A 146 -8.37 13.61 12.87
N PRO A 147 -8.51 14.26 14.05
CA PRO A 147 -7.78 13.88 15.27
C PRO A 147 -7.88 12.40 15.60
N ARG A 148 -9.06 11.80 15.42
CA ARG A 148 -9.32 10.38 15.70
C ARG A 148 -8.45 9.41 14.91
N SER A 149 -8.10 9.73 13.64
CA SER A 149 -7.27 8.85 12.80
C SER A 149 -5.78 8.90 13.16
N LEU A 150 -5.40 9.82 14.04
CA LEU A 150 -4.05 9.96 14.56
C LEU A 150 -3.94 9.60 16.05
N GLY A 151 -5.06 9.22 16.70
CA GLY A 151 -5.11 8.99 18.13
C GLY A 151 -4.82 10.25 18.97
N ILE A 152 -5.10 11.44 18.42
CA ILE A 152 -4.84 12.73 19.05
C ILE A 152 -6.17 13.36 19.46
N SER A 153 -6.21 14.02 20.64
CA SER A 153 -7.34 14.86 21.06
C SER A 153 -6.93 16.32 20.91
N THR A 154 -7.59 17.03 20.01
CA THR A 154 -7.36 18.49 19.79
C THR A 154 -8.56 19.09 19.06
N ASP A 155 -8.89 20.33 19.43
CA ASP A 155 -9.91 21.16 18.76
C ASP A 155 -9.27 22.18 17.80
N GLU A 156 -7.93 22.18 17.69
CA GLU A 156 -7.19 23.12 16.87
C GLU A 156 -6.49 22.41 15.70
N LYS A 157 -6.47 23.08 14.56
CA LYS A 157 -5.67 22.67 13.42
C LYS A 157 -4.18 22.88 13.71
N LYS A 158 -3.36 21.80 13.56
CA LYS A 158 -1.91 21.85 13.83
C LYS A 158 -1.12 21.12 12.76
N LEU A 159 -0.02 21.75 12.35
CA LEU A 159 1.00 21.07 11.53
C LEU A 159 1.79 20.12 12.42
N LEU A 160 1.73 18.83 12.11
CA LEU A 160 2.43 17.78 12.86
C LEU A 160 3.78 17.44 12.24
N TYR A 161 3.88 17.57 10.93
CA TYR A 161 5.09 17.23 10.19
C TYR A 161 5.19 18.08 8.93
N LYS A 162 6.42 18.47 8.62
CA LYS A 162 6.85 19.03 7.34
C LYS A 162 8.25 18.52 7.03
N GLY A 163 8.44 17.94 5.84
CA GLY A 163 9.70 17.36 5.40
C GLY A 163 9.49 16.44 4.21
N ASN A 164 10.40 15.53 3.96
CA ASN A 164 10.35 14.61 2.84
C ASN A 164 9.65 13.29 3.19
N ALA A 165 9.14 12.59 2.17
CA ALA A 165 8.46 11.31 2.32
C ALA A 165 9.37 10.24 2.97
N SER A 166 10.65 10.19 2.60
CA SER A 166 11.64 9.25 3.17
C SER A 166 11.84 9.38 4.68
N GLU A 167 11.72 10.59 5.24
CA GLU A 167 11.75 10.81 6.68
C GLU A 167 10.38 10.60 7.32
N ALA A 168 9.30 10.98 6.62
CA ALA A 168 7.94 10.84 7.10
C ALA A 168 7.57 9.37 7.35
N VAL A 169 8.03 8.45 6.49
CA VAL A 169 7.84 6.99 6.65
C VAL A 169 8.38 6.49 7.98
N LYS A 170 9.53 6.99 8.42
CA LYS A 170 10.14 6.58 9.70
C LYS A 170 9.36 7.08 10.91
N LYS A 171 8.70 8.24 10.80
CA LYS A 171 7.94 8.86 11.89
C LYS A 171 6.48 8.40 11.95
N PHE A 172 5.89 8.07 10.80
CA PHE A 172 4.49 7.75 10.64
C PHE A 172 4.26 6.50 9.77
N PRO A 173 4.83 5.34 10.09
CA PRO A 173 4.89 4.17 9.19
C PRO A 173 3.53 3.70 8.70
N LEU A 174 2.47 3.84 9.51
CA LEU A 174 1.11 3.40 9.16
C LEU A 174 0.30 4.44 8.36
N ASN A 175 0.84 5.63 8.11
CA ASN A 175 0.07 6.77 7.59
C ASN A 175 0.65 7.42 6.34
N ILE A 176 1.62 6.77 5.68
CA ILE A 176 2.46 7.43 4.67
C ILE A 176 2.40 6.77 3.28
N ASN A 177 1.60 5.74 3.09
CA ASN A 177 1.53 5.00 1.82
C ASN A 177 1.27 5.93 0.61
N VAL A 178 0.44 6.98 0.77
CA VAL A 178 0.17 7.97 -0.28
C VAL A 178 1.46 8.70 -0.71
N ALA A 179 2.26 9.16 0.25
CA ALA A 179 3.53 9.85 -0.05
C ALA A 179 4.55 8.89 -0.68
N ALA A 180 4.61 7.65 -0.19
CA ALA A 180 5.48 6.61 -0.76
C ALA A 180 5.10 6.29 -2.21
N THR A 181 3.80 6.09 -2.48
CA THR A 181 3.30 5.84 -3.85
C THR A 181 3.63 7.00 -4.79
N LEU A 182 3.44 8.26 -4.35
CA LEU A 182 3.82 9.44 -5.12
C LEU A 182 5.33 9.48 -5.39
N SER A 183 6.15 9.25 -4.35
CA SER A 183 7.60 9.27 -4.48
C SER A 183 8.12 8.22 -5.47
N ILE A 184 7.53 7.03 -5.45
CA ILE A 184 7.88 5.96 -6.41
C ILE A 184 7.41 6.33 -7.82
N ALA A 185 6.18 6.83 -7.97
CA ALA A 185 5.62 7.18 -9.27
C ALA A 185 6.37 8.33 -9.97
N CYS A 186 6.85 9.32 -9.19
CA CYS A 186 7.61 10.46 -9.71
C CYS A 186 9.12 10.23 -9.70
N ASN A 187 9.60 9.12 -9.16
CA ASN A 187 11.02 8.83 -8.94
C ASN A 187 11.75 9.96 -8.19
N MET A 188 11.09 10.59 -7.22
CA MET A 188 11.65 11.68 -6.41
C MET A 188 11.14 11.62 -4.96
N ASP A 189 11.89 12.22 -4.04
CA ASP A 189 11.48 12.31 -2.63
C ASP A 189 10.51 13.48 -2.44
N VAL A 190 9.22 13.17 -2.31
CA VAL A 190 8.11 14.12 -2.31
C VAL A 190 8.08 14.94 -1.01
N GLU A 191 7.85 16.24 -1.11
CA GLU A 191 7.58 17.10 0.06
C GLU A 191 6.23 16.73 0.68
N VAL A 192 6.20 16.54 2.00
CA VAL A 192 5.02 16.11 2.76
C VAL A 192 4.73 17.07 3.90
N GLU A 193 3.48 17.49 3.99
CA GLU A 193 2.91 18.13 5.18
C GLU A 193 1.79 17.28 5.75
N ILE A 194 1.85 16.97 7.06
CA ILE A 194 0.80 16.25 7.79
C ILE A 194 0.18 17.22 8.78
N ILE A 195 -1.12 17.43 8.66
CA ILE A 195 -1.89 18.38 9.46
C ILE A 195 -2.99 17.61 10.18
N VAL A 196 -3.10 17.72 11.50
CA VAL A 196 -4.31 17.38 12.22
C VAL A 196 -5.32 18.51 12.05
N ASP A 197 -6.53 18.19 11.62
CA ASP A 197 -7.58 19.16 11.34
C ASP A 197 -8.93 18.65 11.86
N PRO A 198 -9.46 19.25 12.96
CA PRO A 198 -10.75 18.88 13.50
C PRO A 198 -11.95 19.14 12.58
N GLN A 199 -11.76 19.98 11.55
CA GLN A 199 -12.83 20.34 10.62
C GLN A 199 -13.04 19.31 9.51
N VAL A 200 -12.13 18.33 9.37
CA VAL A 200 -12.31 17.23 8.41
C VAL A 200 -12.80 15.98 9.12
N ASP A 201 -13.74 15.28 8.51
CA ASP A 201 -14.28 14.01 9.00
C ASP A 201 -13.55 12.79 8.43
N ARG A 202 -12.79 12.99 7.35
CA ARG A 202 -11.98 11.99 6.62
C ARG A 202 -10.61 12.55 6.27
N ASN A 203 -9.70 11.66 5.87
CA ASN A 203 -8.42 12.09 5.32
C ASN A 203 -8.64 12.86 4.00
N VAL A 204 -8.00 14.01 3.89
CA VAL A 204 -7.98 14.83 2.67
C VAL A 204 -6.53 14.92 2.19
N HIS A 205 -6.31 14.59 0.92
CA HIS A 205 -5.01 14.64 0.28
C HIS A 205 -5.04 15.70 -0.83
N GLU A 206 -4.17 16.69 -0.72
CA GLU A 206 -3.94 17.72 -1.73
C GLU A 206 -2.57 17.48 -2.35
N ILE A 207 -2.53 17.24 -3.66
CA ILE A 207 -1.30 16.95 -4.38
C ILE A 207 -1.05 18.09 -5.37
N THR A 208 0.12 18.70 -5.29
CA THR A 208 0.58 19.71 -6.23
C THR A 208 1.80 19.18 -6.96
N VAL A 209 1.73 19.17 -8.28
CA VAL A 209 2.85 18.80 -9.16
C VAL A 209 3.18 20.00 -10.03
N LYS A 210 4.47 20.33 -10.14
CA LYS A 210 4.99 21.41 -11.00
C LYS A 210 6.08 20.84 -11.90
N GLY A 211 6.14 21.33 -13.11
CA GLY A 211 7.10 20.92 -14.10
C GLY A 211 7.20 21.88 -15.27
N ASP A 212 7.82 21.45 -16.36
CA ASP A 212 7.90 22.19 -17.62
C ASP A 212 6.55 22.31 -18.36
N PHE A 213 5.55 21.57 -17.89
CA PHE A 213 4.17 21.56 -18.38
C PHE A 213 3.23 22.52 -17.58
N GLY A 214 3.69 23.14 -16.50
CA GLY A 214 2.90 24.06 -15.67
C GLY A 214 3.02 23.88 -14.16
#